data_466c21b5c76e84790fb09d48b0e364b4
#
_entry.id   466c21b5c76e84790fb09d48b0e364b4
#
_cell.length_a   1.000
_cell.length_b   1.000
_cell.length_c   1.000
_cell.angle_alpha   90.00
_cell.angle_beta   90.00
_cell.angle_gamma   90.00
#
_symmetry.space_group_name_H-M   'P 1'
#
loop_
_entity.id
_entity.type
_entity.pdbx_description
1 polymer ?
#
loop_
_entity_poly.entity_id
_entity_poly.type
_entity_poly.pdbx_seq_one_letter_code
_entity_poly.pdbx_strand_id
1 'polypeptide(L)'
;MSLKDRIKARVAAFDAWARPWASRSKWHGWAYEFLLFGLKQAWACLFGAAMLVLLVGTHFLWPAHAPLARYDFLVIAALLVQVLLLATKLERWDEAVVIFVFHVVGTIMEIFKTAHGSWIYPEHNILRIGGVPLFSGFMYACIGSYIARIWRLFEVKFAHYPPIWTTWTLAVLAYVNFFTHHYLPDIRIGLFAFSVLIFGRTVFYFTPDERPRPMPMIIGALLVSLFIWFAENLGTFAAAWVYPNQQDGWRLVSIEKIGAWYLLMLLSFVLVTIVHKPVDAARDDKGGLQLKPAAVD
;
A
#
# COMPACT_ATOMS: atom_id res chain seq x y z
N MET A 1 0.92 28.03 -14.25
CA MET A 1 0.16 27.31 -13.21
C MET A 1 0.50 25.82 -13.33
N SER A 2 1.06 25.22 -12.30
CA SER A 2 1.43 23.79 -12.33
C SER A 2 0.19 22.89 -12.42
N LEU A 3 0.36 21.63 -12.86
CA LEU A 3 -0.74 20.64 -12.86
C LEU A 3 -1.34 20.50 -11.45
N LYS A 4 -0.50 20.49 -10.43
CA LYS A 4 -0.92 20.45 -9.03
C LYS A 4 -1.83 21.62 -8.65
N ASP A 5 -1.51 22.84 -9.12
CA ASP A 5 -2.32 24.03 -8.82
C ASP A 5 -3.69 23.97 -9.52
N ARG A 6 -3.72 23.46 -10.77
CA ARG A 6 -4.98 23.23 -11.50
C ARG A 6 -5.87 22.21 -10.78
N ILE A 7 -5.29 21.12 -10.30
CA ILE A 7 -6.04 20.09 -9.55
C ILE A 7 -6.57 20.69 -8.25
N LYS A 8 -5.74 21.39 -7.48
CA LYS A 8 -6.19 22.09 -6.26
C LYS A 8 -7.33 23.05 -6.52
N ALA A 9 -7.24 23.86 -7.57
CA ALA A 9 -8.30 24.80 -7.94
C ALA A 9 -9.61 24.08 -8.30
N ARG A 10 -9.54 22.95 -9.04
CA ARG A 10 -10.73 22.13 -9.35
C ARG A 10 -11.34 21.49 -8.12
N VAL A 11 -10.50 20.96 -7.21
CA VAL A 11 -10.98 20.39 -5.94
C VAL A 11 -11.65 21.46 -5.10
N ALA A 12 -11.08 22.66 -4.98
CA ALA A 12 -11.69 23.78 -4.25
C ALA A 12 -13.01 24.23 -4.89
N ALA A 13 -13.09 24.29 -6.22
CA ALA A 13 -14.32 24.61 -6.93
C ALA A 13 -15.41 23.55 -6.73
N PHE A 14 -15.04 22.28 -6.75
CA PHE A 14 -15.95 21.17 -6.45
C PHE A 14 -16.45 21.23 -5.01
N ASP A 15 -15.55 21.46 -4.04
CA ASP A 15 -15.92 21.62 -2.64
C ASP A 15 -16.91 22.77 -2.44
N ALA A 16 -16.62 23.94 -3.00
CA ALA A 16 -17.51 25.12 -2.92
C ALA A 16 -18.90 24.84 -3.53
N TRP A 17 -18.97 24.07 -4.61
CA TRP A 17 -20.23 23.67 -5.25
C TRP A 17 -20.99 22.61 -4.45
N ALA A 18 -20.31 21.62 -3.89
CA ALA A 18 -20.93 20.48 -3.23
C ALA A 18 -21.28 20.74 -1.75
N ARG A 19 -20.57 21.65 -1.06
CA ARG A 19 -20.77 21.92 0.36
C ARG A 19 -22.17 22.43 0.73
N PRO A 20 -22.84 23.30 -0.04
CA PRO A 20 -24.24 23.67 0.21
C PRO A 20 -25.20 22.48 0.12
N TRP A 21 -24.92 21.51 -0.74
CA TRP A 21 -25.69 20.26 -0.82
C TRP A 21 -25.42 19.38 0.41
N ALA A 22 -24.17 19.24 0.80
CA ALA A 22 -23.75 18.45 1.96
C ALA A 22 -24.35 18.94 3.28
N SER A 23 -24.59 20.28 3.40
CA SER A 23 -25.16 20.88 4.59
C SER A 23 -26.69 20.73 4.74
N ARG A 24 -27.40 20.20 3.71
CA ARG A 24 -28.87 20.06 3.73
C ARG A 24 -29.37 19.08 4.79
N SER A 25 -28.62 17.99 5.07
CA SER A 25 -28.97 17.04 6.13
C SER A 25 -27.75 16.21 6.55
N LYS A 26 -27.85 15.50 7.68
CA LYS A 26 -26.80 14.59 8.15
C LYS A 26 -26.43 13.54 7.10
N TRP A 27 -27.38 13.00 6.36
CA TRP A 27 -27.14 12.00 5.30
C TRP A 27 -26.36 12.58 4.13
N HIS A 28 -26.67 13.80 3.69
CA HIS A 28 -25.90 14.49 2.65
C HIS A 28 -24.46 14.74 3.10
N GLY A 29 -24.28 15.17 4.36
CA GLY A 29 -22.95 15.34 4.94
C GLY A 29 -22.14 14.04 4.97
N TRP A 30 -22.76 12.93 5.38
CA TRP A 30 -22.12 11.61 5.36
C TRP A 30 -21.76 11.14 3.95
N ALA A 31 -22.68 11.31 2.99
CA ALA A 31 -22.43 10.95 1.60
C ALA A 31 -21.29 11.78 0.99
N TYR A 32 -21.23 13.06 1.32
CA TYR A 32 -20.15 13.93 0.88
C TYR A 32 -18.80 13.54 1.49
N GLU A 33 -18.75 13.32 2.81
CA GLU A 33 -17.55 12.87 3.50
C GLU A 33 -17.05 11.52 2.95
N PHE A 34 -17.98 10.57 2.65
CA PHE A 34 -17.66 9.30 2.03
C PHE A 34 -17.09 9.47 0.61
N LEU A 35 -17.66 10.39 -0.17
CA LEU A 35 -17.14 10.71 -1.49
C LEU A 35 -15.72 11.28 -1.41
N LEU A 36 -15.46 12.22 -0.50
CA LEU A 36 -14.12 12.77 -0.28
C LEU A 36 -13.14 11.70 0.20
N PHE A 37 -13.58 10.81 1.09
CA PHE A 37 -12.80 9.65 1.50
C PHE A 37 -12.41 8.80 0.29
N GLY A 38 -13.38 8.45 -0.56
CA GLY A 38 -13.14 7.66 -1.78
C GLY A 38 -12.18 8.35 -2.75
N LEU A 39 -12.33 9.66 -2.98
CA LEU A 39 -11.44 10.44 -3.83
C LEU A 39 -10.00 10.49 -3.28
N LYS A 40 -9.84 10.69 -1.98
CA LYS A 40 -8.51 10.63 -1.32
C LYS A 40 -7.91 9.23 -1.39
N GLN A 41 -8.71 8.17 -1.23
CA GLN A 41 -8.25 6.78 -1.39
C GLN A 41 -7.79 6.51 -2.83
N ALA A 42 -8.59 6.90 -3.83
CA ALA A 42 -8.21 6.76 -5.24
C ALA A 42 -6.89 7.50 -5.55
N TRP A 43 -6.72 8.70 -4.96
CA TRP A 43 -5.48 9.45 -5.09
C TRP A 43 -4.29 8.77 -4.41
N ALA A 44 -4.50 8.19 -3.23
CA ALA A 44 -3.46 7.42 -2.55
C ALA A 44 -3.05 6.17 -3.34
N CYS A 45 -4.00 5.53 -4.02
CA CYS A 45 -3.77 4.35 -4.86
C CYS A 45 -3.16 4.67 -6.24
N LEU A 46 -2.86 5.93 -6.59
CA LEU A 46 -2.55 6.35 -7.96
C LEU A 46 -1.43 5.52 -8.62
N PHE A 47 -0.32 5.26 -7.91
CA PHE A 47 0.77 4.44 -8.42
C PHE A 47 0.34 2.97 -8.58
N GLY A 48 -0.28 2.40 -7.57
CA GLY A 48 -0.79 1.02 -7.60
C GLY A 48 -1.88 0.81 -8.65
N ALA A 49 -2.80 1.77 -8.79
CA ALA A 49 -3.83 1.74 -9.83
C ALA A 49 -3.23 1.78 -11.24
N ALA A 50 -2.22 2.65 -11.47
CA ALA A 50 -1.50 2.69 -12.74
C ALA A 50 -0.84 1.34 -13.05
N MET A 51 -0.17 0.73 -12.07
CA MET A 51 0.44 -0.60 -12.24
C MET A 51 -0.60 -1.69 -12.52
N LEU A 52 -1.74 -1.71 -11.84
CA LEU A 52 -2.81 -2.68 -12.12
C LEU A 52 -3.41 -2.49 -13.51
N VAL A 53 -3.63 -1.24 -13.93
CA VAL A 53 -4.10 -0.94 -15.30
C VAL A 53 -3.09 -1.41 -16.34
N LEU A 54 -1.79 -1.23 -16.11
CA LEU A 54 -0.74 -1.72 -16.99
C LEU A 54 -0.71 -3.25 -17.04
N LEU A 55 -0.81 -3.93 -15.88
CA LEU A 55 -0.84 -5.40 -15.83
C LEU A 55 -2.02 -5.97 -16.59
N VAL A 56 -3.23 -5.49 -16.29
CA VAL A 56 -4.46 -5.98 -16.93
C VAL A 56 -4.53 -5.53 -18.39
N GLY A 57 -4.19 -4.29 -18.68
CA GLY A 57 -4.19 -3.77 -20.04
C GLY A 57 -3.22 -4.51 -20.97
N THR A 58 -1.99 -4.76 -20.52
CA THR A 58 -1.02 -5.53 -21.31
C THR A 58 -1.40 -7.01 -21.43
N HIS A 59 -2.11 -7.59 -20.48
CA HIS A 59 -2.61 -8.95 -20.59
C HIS A 59 -3.52 -9.13 -21.82
N PHE A 60 -4.40 -8.16 -22.08
CA PHE A 60 -5.34 -8.22 -23.19
C PHE A 60 -4.81 -7.65 -24.52
N LEU A 61 -3.92 -6.67 -24.44
CA LEU A 61 -3.53 -5.86 -25.58
C LEU A 61 -2.10 -6.10 -26.07
N TRP A 62 -1.31 -6.94 -25.37
CA TRP A 62 0.10 -7.14 -25.74
C TRP A 62 0.21 -7.99 -27.02
N PRO A 63 0.90 -7.50 -28.07
CA PRO A 63 1.02 -8.25 -29.30
C PRO A 63 1.90 -9.51 -29.12
N ALA A 64 1.50 -10.63 -29.68
CA ALA A 64 2.24 -11.90 -29.60
C ALA A 64 3.68 -11.81 -30.15
N HIS A 65 3.93 -10.91 -31.12
CA HIS A 65 5.23 -10.71 -31.75
C HIS A 65 5.84 -9.35 -31.45
N ALA A 66 5.54 -8.78 -30.28
CA ALA A 66 6.13 -7.52 -29.85
C ALA A 66 7.66 -7.66 -29.74
N PRO A 67 8.45 -6.67 -30.24
CA PRO A 67 9.91 -6.72 -30.15
C PRO A 67 10.43 -6.55 -28.72
N LEU A 68 9.60 -6.03 -27.82
CA LEU A 68 9.88 -5.87 -26.39
C LEU A 68 9.05 -6.88 -25.60
N ALA A 69 9.68 -7.56 -24.65
CA ALA A 69 8.95 -8.44 -23.74
C ALA A 69 7.98 -7.66 -22.85
N ARG A 70 6.80 -8.21 -22.56
CA ARG A 70 5.78 -7.57 -21.73
C ARG A 70 6.31 -7.15 -20.36
N TYR A 71 7.09 -8.01 -19.69
CA TYR A 71 7.66 -7.70 -18.38
C TYR A 71 8.69 -6.58 -18.45
N ASP A 72 9.49 -6.48 -19.51
CA ASP A 72 10.42 -5.38 -19.70
C ASP A 72 9.67 -4.07 -19.91
N PHE A 73 8.59 -4.09 -20.70
CA PHE A 73 7.70 -2.94 -20.83
C PHE A 73 7.11 -2.51 -19.49
N LEU A 74 6.67 -3.45 -18.63
CA LEU A 74 6.12 -3.12 -17.31
C LEU A 74 7.16 -2.42 -16.41
N VAL A 75 8.44 -2.81 -16.49
CA VAL A 75 9.53 -2.10 -15.78
C VAL A 75 9.66 -0.67 -16.28
N ILE A 76 9.77 -0.50 -17.60
CA ILE A 76 9.91 0.82 -18.25
C ILE A 76 8.70 1.70 -17.90
N ALA A 77 7.51 1.15 -18.02
CA ALA A 77 6.27 1.86 -17.72
C ALA A 77 6.19 2.26 -16.23
N ALA A 78 6.60 1.39 -15.29
CA ALA A 78 6.66 1.73 -13.86
C ALA A 78 7.61 2.90 -13.60
N LEU A 79 8.79 2.89 -14.20
CA LEU A 79 9.76 3.98 -14.10
C LEU A 79 9.22 5.28 -14.71
N LEU A 80 8.57 5.21 -15.87
CA LEU A 80 7.95 6.38 -16.50
C LEU A 80 6.82 6.95 -15.66
N VAL A 81 5.96 6.11 -15.09
CA VAL A 81 4.90 6.55 -14.15
C VAL A 81 5.54 7.25 -12.95
N GLN A 82 6.61 6.69 -12.38
CA GLN A 82 7.33 7.28 -11.25
C GLN A 82 7.90 8.66 -11.60
N VAL A 83 8.59 8.77 -12.74
CA VAL A 83 9.15 10.04 -13.23
C VAL A 83 8.05 11.07 -13.47
N LEU A 84 6.93 10.67 -14.08
CA LEU A 84 5.80 11.56 -14.34
C LEU A 84 5.17 12.06 -13.03
N LEU A 85 5.00 11.20 -12.03
CA LEU A 85 4.46 11.59 -10.73
C LEU A 85 5.37 12.59 -10.00
N LEU A 86 6.68 12.41 -10.07
CA LEU A 86 7.66 13.35 -9.52
C LEU A 86 7.68 14.68 -10.31
N ALA A 87 7.79 14.62 -11.65
CA ALA A 87 7.85 15.80 -12.51
C ALA A 87 6.59 16.67 -12.40
N THR A 88 5.42 16.04 -12.24
CA THR A 88 4.14 16.74 -12.02
C THR A 88 3.92 17.19 -10.58
N LYS A 89 4.85 16.87 -9.67
CA LYS A 89 4.76 17.15 -8.22
C LYS A 89 3.51 16.52 -7.56
N LEU A 90 2.97 15.46 -8.16
CA LEU A 90 1.91 14.63 -7.58
C LEU A 90 2.47 13.68 -6.54
N GLU A 91 3.76 13.39 -6.61
CA GLU A 91 4.54 12.63 -5.64
C GLU A 91 5.71 13.46 -5.12
N ARG A 92 6.10 13.20 -3.87
CA ARG A 92 7.22 13.85 -3.20
C ARG A 92 8.47 12.96 -3.27
N TRP A 93 9.64 13.56 -3.10
CA TRP A 93 10.90 12.80 -3.08
C TRP A 93 11.00 11.80 -1.93
N ASP A 94 10.45 12.13 -0.75
CA ASP A 94 10.37 11.22 0.38
C ASP A 94 9.49 9.98 0.07
N GLU A 95 8.39 10.16 -0.64
CA GLU A 95 7.54 9.07 -1.14
C GLU A 95 8.31 8.21 -2.17
N ALA A 96 9.11 8.82 -3.04
CA ALA A 96 9.95 8.09 -4.00
C ALA A 96 11.04 7.25 -3.32
N VAL A 97 11.62 7.75 -2.22
CA VAL A 97 12.56 6.97 -1.41
C VAL A 97 11.87 5.74 -0.82
N VAL A 98 10.64 5.87 -0.32
CA VAL A 98 9.83 4.74 0.15
C VAL A 98 9.66 3.72 -0.96
N ILE A 99 9.25 4.15 -2.17
CA ILE A 99 9.08 3.28 -3.34
C ILE A 99 10.37 2.51 -3.64
N PHE A 100 11.52 3.19 -3.63
CA PHE A 100 12.81 2.56 -3.87
C PHE A 100 13.15 1.49 -2.81
N VAL A 101 12.98 1.82 -1.53
CA VAL A 101 13.20 0.85 -0.43
C VAL A 101 12.32 -0.37 -0.59
N PHE A 102 11.04 -0.17 -0.87
CA PHE A 102 10.09 -1.27 -1.09
C PHE A 102 10.42 -2.10 -2.33
N HIS A 103 10.88 -1.44 -3.40
CA HIS A 103 11.32 -2.15 -4.60
C HIS A 103 12.49 -3.09 -4.29
N VAL A 104 13.49 -2.64 -3.53
CA VAL A 104 14.64 -3.46 -3.14
C VAL A 104 14.21 -4.61 -2.21
N VAL A 105 13.51 -4.29 -1.12
CA VAL A 105 13.05 -5.29 -0.14
C VAL A 105 12.14 -6.32 -0.80
N GLY A 106 11.18 -5.88 -1.62
CA GLY A 106 10.27 -6.74 -2.36
C GLY A 106 11.01 -7.63 -3.37
N THR A 107 11.97 -7.11 -4.11
CA THR A 107 12.77 -7.90 -5.07
C THR A 107 13.56 -9.01 -4.35
N ILE A 108 14.15 -8.73 -3.18
CA ILE A 108 14.84 -9.75 -2.38
C ILE A 108 13.86 -10.86 -1.96
N MET A 109 12.66 -10.48 -1.49
CA MET A 109 11.61 -11.45 -1.13
C MET A 109 11.19 -12.30 -2.33
N GLU A 110 11.02 -11.69 -3.49
CA GLU A 110 10.63 -12.36 -4.73
C GLU A 110 11.66 -13.38 -5.20
N ILE A 111 12.96 -13.01 -5.21
CA ILE A 111 14.05 -13.91 -5.60
C ILE A 111 14.01 -15.17 -4.74
N PHE A 112 13.87 -15.01 -3.42
CA PHE A 112 13.82 -16.15 -2.50
C PHE A 112 12.59 -17.03 -2.76
N LYS A 113 11.39 -16.44 -2.84
CA LYS A 113 10.12 -17.17 -3.01
C LYS A 113 10.03 -17.90 -4.36
N THR A 114 10.48 -17.24 -5.42
CA THR A 114 10.53 -17.85 -6.75
C THR A 114 11.51 -19.02 -6.80
N ALA A 115 12.68 -18.88 -6.16
CA ALA A 115 13.64 -19.97 -6.03
C ALA A 115 13.08 -21.18 -5.25
N HIS A 116 12.12 -20.97 -4.33
CA HIS A 116 11.43 -22.03 -3.59
C HIS A 116 10.14 -22.50 -4.25
N GLY A 117 9.84 -22.06 -5.48
CA GLY A 117 8.65 -22.48 -6.22
C GLY A 117 7.32 -22.03 -5.63
N SER A 118 7.32 -20.98 -4.77
CA SER A 118 6.09 -20.45 -4.20
C SER A 118 5.15 -19.88 -5.26
N TRP A 119 5.70 -19.31 -6.33
CA TRP A 119 5.07 -18.88 -7.58
C TRP A 119 6.12 -18.77 -8.67
N ILE A 120 5.68 -18.63 -9.91
CA ILE A 120 6.55 -18.50 -11.08
C ILE A 120 6.16 -17.26 -11.91
N TYR A 121 7.12 -16.77 -12.68
CA TYR A 121 6.94 -15.75 -13.71
C TYR A 121 7.02 -16.43 -15.07
N PRO A 122 5.88 -16.67 -15.76
CA PRO A 122 5.84 -17.54 -16.94
C PRO A 122 6.51 -16.93 -18.18
N GLU A 123 6.64 -15.61 -18.28
CA GLU A 123 7.16 -14.96 -19.48
C GLU A 123 8.67 -14.70 -19.37
N HIS A 124 9.34 -14.82 -20.54
CA HIS A 124 10.74 -14.43 -20.65
C HIS A 124 10.89 -12.92 -20.76
N ASN A 125 11.96 -12.38 -20.18
CA ASN A 125 12.32 -10.97 -20.26
C ASN A 125 13.81 -10.77 -19.97
N ILE A 126 14.35 -9.57 -20.27
CA ILE A 126 15.77 -9.22 -20.08
C ILE A 126 15.97 -8.56 -18.70
N LEU A 127 15.08 -7.64 -18.30
CA LEU A 127 15.17 -6.90 -17.05
C LEU A 127 14.72 -7.76 -15.86
N ARG A 128 15.58 -8.74 -15.50
CA ARG A 128 15.34 -9.68 -14.39
C ARG A 128 16.61 -9.94 -13.58
N ILE A 129 16.42 -10.23 -12.29
CA ILE A 129 17.50 -10.57 -11.36
C ILE A 129 17.08 -11.85 -10.61
N GLY A 130 17.97 -12.85 -10.55
CA GLY A 130 17.69 -14.10 -9.84
C GLY A 130 16.43 -14.84 -10.33
N GLY A 131 16.13 -14.75 -11.63
CA GLY A 131 14.92 -15.34 -12.20
C GLY A 131 13.64 -14.52 -12.04
N VAL A 132 13.70 -13.36 -11.38
CA VAL A 132 12.56 -12.49 -11.07
C VAL A 132 12.56 -11.24 -11.93
N PRO A 133 11.45 -10.92 -12.65
CA PRO A 133 11.32 -9.67 -13.39
C PRO A 133 11.30 -8.46 -12.46
N LEU A 134 12.02 -7.39 -12.78
CA LEU A 134 12.15 -6.21 -11.92
C LEU A 134 10.83 -5.47 -11.69
N PHE A 135 9.82 -5.64 -12.54
CA PHE A 135 8.51 -5.02 -12.29
C PHE A 135 7.86 -5.52 -10.98
N SER A 136 8.19 -6.76 -10.54
CA SER A 136 7.61 -7.34 -9.32
C SER A 136 7.95 -6.54 -8.07
N GLY A 137 9.15 -6.00 -7.97
CA GLY A 137 9.54 -5.12 -6.87
C GLY A 137 8.69 -3.83 -6.82
N PHE A 138 8.24 -3.31 -7.97
CA PHE A 138 7.31 -2.18 -8.01
C PHE A 138 5.91 -2.54 -7.49
N MET A 139 5.50 -3.79 -7.54
CA MET A 139 4.22 -4.22 -6.94
C MET A 139 4.24 -4.06 -5.42
N TYR A 140 5.35 -4.39 -4.76
CA TYR A 140 5.53 -4.09 -3.33
C TYR A 140 5.62 -2.59 -3.07
N ALA A 141 6.29 -1.87 -3.95
CA ALA A 141 6.40 -0.42 -3.87
C ALA A 141 5.04 0.30 -3.95
N CYS A 142 4.03 -0.30 -4.60
CA CYS A 142 2.65 0.22 -4.59
C CYS A 142 2.09 0.34 -3.18
N ILE A 143 2.39 -0.64 -2.30
CA ILE A 143 1.92 -0.64 -0.91
C ILE A 143 2.59 0.49 -0.13
N GLY A 144 3.91 0.64 -0.27
CA GLY A 144 4.67 1.72 0.37
C GLY A 144 4.20 3.11 -0.07
N SER A 145 4.03 3.31 -1.38
CA SER A 145 3.50 4.56 -1.95
C SER A 145 2.10 4.87 -1.41
N TYR A 146 1.21 3.88 -1.34
CA TYR A 146 -0.13 4.02 -0.79
C TYR A 146 -0.09 4.48 0.66
N ILE A 147 0.68 3.81 1.53
CA ILE A 147 0.76 4.15 2.96
C ILE A 147 1.33 5.56 3.14
N ALA A 148 2.41 5.91 2.45
CA ALA A 148 3.03 7.23 2.54
C ALA A 148 2.06 8.35 2.11
N ARG A 149 1.28 8.11 1.06
CA ARG A 149 0.26 9.06 0.59
C ARG A 149 -0.93 9.16 1.52
N ILE A 150 -1.43 8.04 2.06
CA ILE A 150 -2.49 8.03 3.09
C ILE A 150 -2.07 8.90 4.27
N TRP A 151 -0.86 8.72 4.75
CA TRP A 151 -0.33 9.48 5.88
C TRP A 151 -0.45 10.99 5.68
N ARG A 152 -0.09 11.44 4.49
CA ARG A 152 -0.14 12.86 4.12
C ARG A 152 -1.56 13.36 3.80
N LEU A 153 -2.32 12.60 3.00
CA LEU A 153 -3.63 13.06 2.49
C LEU A 153 -4.71 13.10 3.57
N PHE A 154 -4.62 12.19 4.53
CA PHE A 154 -5.58 12.08 5.62
C PHE A 154 -5.07 12.65 6.94
N GLU A 155 -3.87 13.26 6.94
CA GLU A 155 -3.25 13.84 8.15
C GLU A 155 -3.23 12.84 9.30
N VAL A 156 -2.75 11.62 9.03
CA VAL A 156 -2.83 10.49 9.96
C VAL A 156 -2.10 10.79 11.26
N LYS A 157 -2.79 10.56 12.38
CA LYS A 157 -2.30 10.71 13.75
C LYS A 157 -2.66 9.45 14.53
N PHE A 158 -1.92 9.17 15.59
CA PHE A 158 -2.11 7.95 16.38
C PHE A 158 -2.45 8.27 17.82
N ALA A 159 -3.28 7.44 18.43
CA ALA A 159 -3.42 7.35 19.89
C ALA A 159 -2.94 5.97 20.35
N HIS A 160 -2.26 5.95 21.49
CA HIS A 160 -1.69 4.73 22.07
C HIS A 160 -0.76 3.98 21.10
N TYR A 161 0.09 4.73 20.38
CA TYR A 161 1.10 4.12 19.54
C TYR A 161 2.11 3.35 20.39
N PRO A 162 2.45 2.10 20.06
CA PRO A 162 3.37 1.31 20.85
C PRO A 162 4.81 1.84 20.76
N PRO A 163 5.69 1.47 21.70
CA PRO A 163 7.11 1.81 21.61
C PRO A 163 7.69 1.39 20.26
N ILE A 164 8.47 2.26 19.63
CA ILE A 164 8.98 2.05 18.24
C ILE A 164 9.75 0.74 18.13
N TRP A 165 10.53 0.37 19.15
CA TRP A 165 11.30 -0.89 19.11
C TRP A 165 10.41 -2.13 19.01
N THR A 166 9.20 -2.15 19.63
CA THR A 166 8.27 -3.29 19.53
C THR A 166 7.70 -3.45 18.13
N THR A 167 7.41 -2.33 17.46
CA THR A 167 6.93 -2.35 16.06
C THR A 167 8.01 -2.86 15.12
N TRP A 168 9.26 -2.43 15.31
CA TRP A 168 10.40 -2.94 14.55
C TRP A 168 10.67 -4.41 14.84
N THR A 169 10.55 -4.86 16.11
CA THR A 169 10.67 -6.28 16.45
C THR A 169 9.64 -7.10 15.69
N LEU A 170 8.37 -6.68 15.66
CA LEU A 170 7.34 -7.36 14.87
C LEU A 170 7.71 -7.40 13.39
N ALA A 171 8.14 -6.27 12.82
CA ALA A 171 8.49 -6.17 11.41
C ALA A 171 9.66 -7.09 11.04
N VAL A 172 10.72 -7.11 11.86
CA VAL A 172 11.88 -7.99 11.66
C VAL A 172 11.48 -9.47 11.78
N LEU A 173 10.72 -9.84 12.81
CA LEU A 173 10.26 -11.22 13.00
C LEU A 173 9.35 -11.67 11.85
N ALA A 174 8.43 -10.80 11.38
CA ALA A 174 7.58 -11.11 10.23
C ALA A 174 8.42 -11.30 8.96
N TYR A 175 9.42 -10.43 8.73
CA TYR A 175 10.33 -10.53 7.59
C TYR A 175 11.17 -11.80 7.66
N VAL A 176 11.76 -12.10 8.81
CA VAL A 176 12.53 -13.34 9.02
C VAL A 176 11.65 -14.57 8.81
N ASN A 177 10.45 -14.61 9.39
CA ASN A 177 9.52 -15.74 9.21
C ASN A 177 9.13 -15.95 7.74
N PHE A 178 9.04 -14.88 6.96
CA PHE A 178 8.76 -14.97 5.53
C PHE A 178 9.78 -15.84 4.77
N PHE A 179 11.04 -15.86 5.22
CA PHE A 179 12.09 -16.72 4.66
C PHE A 179 12.17 -18.07 5.36
N THR A 180 12.12 -18.07 6.68
CA THR A 180 12.50 -19.24 7.51
C THR A 180 11.41 -20.29 7.60
N HIS A 181 10.14 -19.97 7.36
CA HIS A 181 9.03 -20.95 7.46
C HIS A 181 9.12 -22.09 6.44
N HIS A 182 10.04 -22.03 5.47
CA HIS A 182 10.38 -23.14 4.59
C HIS A 182 11.29 -24.18 5.25
N TYR A 183 11.97 -23.81 6.34
CA TYR A 183 12.98 -24.63 7.01
C TYR A 183 12.67 -24.85 8.49
N LEU A 184 11.95 -23.90 9.10
CA LEU A 184 11.59 -23.87 10.52
C LEU A 184 10.07 -23.86 10.68
N PRO A 185 9.54 -24.20 11.88
CA PRO A 185 8.11 -24.04 12.13
C PRO A 185 7.62 -22.61 11.85
N ASP A 186 6.48 -22.53 11.19
CA ASP A 186 5.84 -21.23 10.88
C ASP A 186 5.29 -20.58 12.15
N ILE A 187 5.87 -19.46 12.56
CA ILE A 187 5.47 -18.70 13.74
C ILE A 187 4.38 -17.67 13.47
N ARG A 188 3.71 -17.76 12.30
CA ARG A 188 2.71 -16.75 11.85
C ARG A 188 1.61 -16.52 12.86
N ILE A 189 1.10 -17.57 13.53
CA ILE A 189 0.08 -17.45 14.59
C ILE A 189 0.60 -16.61 15.77
N GLY A 190 1.85 -16.86 16.17
CA GLY A 190 2.51 -16.05 17.23
C GLY A 190 2.67 -14.59 16.81
N LEU A 191 2.98 -14.33 15.53
CA LEU A 191 3.08 -12.97 14.99
C LEU A 191 1.72 -12.26 14.96
N PHE A 192 0.63 -12.97 14.65
CA PHE A 192 -0.72 -12.41 14.77
C PHE A 192 -1.04 -12.04 16.21
N ALA A 193 -0.80 -12.94 17.16
CA ALA A 193 -1.00 -12.66 18.58
C ALA A 193 -0.15 -11.47 19.06
N PHE A 194 1.12 -11.43 18.67
CA PHE A 194 2.03 -10.33 19.00
C PHE A 194 1.57 -9.00 18.39
N SER A 195 1.09 -9.00 17.14
CA SER A 195 0.55 -7.79 16.50
C SER A 195 -0.69 -7.25 17.25
N VAL A 196 -1.58 -8.13 17.69
CA VAL A 196 -2.75 -7.76 18.50
C VAL A 196 -2.32 -7.20 19.86
N LEU A 197 -1.29 -7.79 20.48
CA LEU A 197 -0.76 -7.34 21.77
C LEU A 197 -0.20 -5.92 21.69
N ILE A 198 0.57 -5.60 20.66
CA ILE A 198 1.21 -4.27 20.54
C ILE A 198 0.28 -3.23 19.92
N PHE A 199 -0.52 -3.58 18.91
CA PHE A 199 -1.39 -2.63 18.20
C PHE A 199 -2.87 -2.67 18.62
N GLY A 200 -3.28 -3.60 19.51
CA GLY A 200 -4.69 -3.78 19.86
C GLY A 200 -5.35 -2.56 20.50
N ARG A 201 -4.56 -1.68 21.14
CA ARG A 201 -5.04 -0.41 21.71
C ARG A 201 -4.78 0.78 20.80
N THR A 202 -4.03 0.61 19.72
CA THR A 202 -3.67 1.69 18.80
C THR A 202 -4.86 2.07 17.94
N VAL A 203 -5.20 3.34 17.96
CA VAL A 203 -6.20 3.95 17.10
C VAL A 203 -5.51 5.00 16.26
N PHE A 204 -5.68 4.92 14.94
CA PHE A 204 -5.29 6.02 14.09
C PHE A 204 -6.50 6.89 13.73
N TYR A 205 -6.24 8.19 13.65
CA TYR A 205 -7.21 9.19 13.23
C TYR A 205 -6.86 9.61 11.82
N PHE A 206 -7.86 9.63 10.96
CA PHE A 206 -7.73 10.09 9.58
C PHE A 206 -8.80 11.13 9.29
N THR A 207 -8.47 12.14 8.47
CA THR A 207 -9.34 13.29 8.22
C THR A 207 -9.83 13.25 6.76
N PRO A 208 -11.03 12.69 6.50
CA PRO A 208 -11.60 12.67 5.15
C PRO A 208 -11.97 14.06 4.68
N ASP A 209 -12.61 14.85 5.51
CA ASP A 209 -13.04 16.23 5.27
C ASP A 209 -12.49 17.15 6.38
N GLU A 210 -13.33 17.64 7.28
CA GLU A 210 -12.95 18.59 8.34
C GLU A 210 -12.72 17.88 9.68
N ARG A 211 -13.31 16.71 9.89
CA ARG A 211 -13.31 16.03 11.18
C ARG A 211 -12.45 14.76 11.13
N PRO A 212 -11.56 14.57 12.11
CA PRO A 212 -10.82 13.33 12.23
C PRO A 212 -11.75 12.16 12.62
N ARG A 213 -11.60 11.03 11.95
CA ARG A 213 -12.32 9.79 12.21
C ARG A 213 -11.38 8.74 12.81
N PRO A 214 -11.77 8.09 13.91
CA PRO A 214 -10.97 7.04 14.51
C PRO A 214 -11.12 5.71 13.76
N MET A 215 -10.03 4.97 13.65
CA MET A 215 -10.00 3.60 13.12
C MET A 215 -9.01 2.78 13.97
N PRO A 216 -9.43 1.64 14.55
CA PRO A 216 -8.50 0.71 15.19
C PRO A 216 -7.44 0.23 14.19
N MET A 217 -6.17 0.24 14.59
CA MET A 217 -5.05 -0.09 13.71
C MET A 217 -5.17 -1.49 13.10
N ILE A 218 -5.60 -2.47 13.88
CA ILE A 218 -5.80 -3.85 13.44
C ILE A 218 -6.85 -3.92 12.31
N ILE A 219 -7.98 -3.22 12.48
CA ILE A 219 -9.06 -3.21 11.48
C ILE A 219 -8.57 -2.53 10.20
N GLY A 220 -7.90 -1.38 10.32
CA GLY A 220 -7.34 -0.70 9.15
C GLY A 220 -6.35 -1.57 8.38
N ALA A 221 -5.45 -2.27 9.08
CA ALA A 221 -4.49 -3.19 8.47
C ALA A 221 -5.18 -4.37 7.77
N LEU A 222 -6.22 -4.95 8.38
CA LEU A 222 -7.01 -6.03 7.76
C LEU A 222 -7.75 -5.57 6.50
N LEU A 223 -8.37 -4.39 6.53
CA LEU A 223 -9.05 -3.84 5.36
C LEU A 223 -8.07 -3.58 4.20
N VAL A 224 -6.90 -3.00 4.47
CA VAL A 224 -5.87 -2.81 3.43
C VAL A 224 -5.40 -4.17 2.89
N SER A 225 -5.19 -5.16 3.75
CA SER A 225 -4.78 -6.52 3.34
C SER A 225 -5.81 -7.20 2.45
N LEU A 226 -7.09 -6.97 2.71
CA LEU A 226 -8.18 -7.43 1.83
C LEU A 226 -8.09 -6.77 0.44
N PHE A 227 -7.83 -5.46 0.36
CA PHE A 227 -7.64 -4.78 -0.93
C PHE A 227 -6.37 -5.26 -1.66
N ILE A 228 -5.29 -5.55 -0.94
CA ILE A 228 -4.08 -6.16 -1.53
C ILE A 228 -4.41 -7.54 -2.10
N TRP A 229 -5.21 -8.35 -1.38
CA TRP A 229 -5.66 -9.64 -1.89
C TRP A 229 -6.51 -9.52 -3.17
N PHE A 230 -7.37 -8.52 -3.30
CA PHE A 230 -8.06 -8.24 -4.56
C PHE A 230 -7.07 -7.86 -5.67
N ALA A 231 -6.10 -7.02 -5.39
CA ALA A 231 -5.07 -6.64 -6.36
C ALA A 231 -4.22 -7.85 -6.80
N GLU A 232 -3.91 -8.76 -5.88
CA GLU A 232 -3.21 -10.03 -6.16
C GLU A 232 -4.03 -10.92 -7.09
N ASN A 233 -5.35 -11.02 -6.89
CA ASN A 233 -6.22 -11.76 -7.79
C ASN A 233 -6.23 -11.16 -9.20
N LEU A 234 -6.23 -9.84 -9.34
CA LEU A 234 -6.09 -9.18 -10.64
C LEU A 234 -4.71 -9.43 -11.28
N GLY A 235 -3.64 -9.41 -10.50
CA GLY A 235 -2.28 -9.70 -10.97
C GLY A 235 -2.11 -11.12 -11.46
N THR A 236 -2.62 -12.12 -10.73
CA THR A 236 -2.60 -13.53 -11.14
C THR A 236 -3.55 -13.80 -12.31
N PHE A 237 -4.72 -13.16 -12.36
CA PHE A 237 -5.61 -13.21 -13.51
C PHE A 237 -4.94 -12.68 -14.78
N ALA A 238 -4.18 -11.61 -14.66
CA ALA A 238 -3.39 -11.04 -15.75
C ALA A 238 -2.10 -11.85 -16.07
N ALA A 239 -1.94 -13.03 -15.47
CA ALA A 239 -0.77 -13.89 -15.63
C ALA A 239 0.57 -13.15 -15.40
N ALA A 240 0.56 -12.13 -14.52
CA ALA A 240 1.78 -11.41 -14.16
C ALA A 240 2.70 -12.27 -13.29
N TRP A 241 2.14 -13.15 -12.49
CA TRP A 241 2.75 -14.32 -11.83
C TRP A 241 1.69 -15.39 -11.66
N VAL A 242 2.12 -16.63 -11.47
CA VAL A 242 1.24 -17.79 -11.42
C VAL A 242 1.59 -18.67 -10.23
N TYR A 243 0.62 -19.03 -9.43
CA TYR A 243 0.76 -19.99 -8.35
C TYR A 243 0.76 -21.43 -8.88
N PRO A 244 1.36 -22.40 -8.15
CA PRO A 244 1.38 -23.81 -8.59
C PRO A 244 -0.02 -24.37 -8.91
N ASN A 245 -1.05 -23.97 -8.17
CA ASN A 245 -2.43 -24.41 -8.38
C ASN A 245 -3.17 -23.63 -9.50
N GLN A 246 -2.50 -22.72 -10.18
CA GLN A 246 -3.05 -21.91 -11.28
C GLN A 246 -2.39 -22.24 -12.63
N GLN A 247 -1.50 -23.22 -12.70
CA GLN A 247 -0.77 -23.56 -13.93
C GLN A 247 -1.70 -24.10 -15.03
N ASP A 248 -2.76 -24.82 -14.65
CA ASP A 248 -3.76 -25.36 -15.58
C ASP A 248 -4.92 -24.38 -15.87
N GLY A 249 -4.85 -23.16 -15.37
CA GLY A 249 -5.86 -22.13 -15.51
C GLY A 249 -6.01 -21.29 -14.25
N TRP A 250 -6.44 -20.05 -14.44
CA TRP A 250 -6.61 -19.15 -13.30
C TRP A 250 -7.68 -19.64 -12.31
N ARG A 251 -7.34 -19.55 -11.05
CA ARG A 251 -8.21 -19.80 -9.89
C ARG A 251 -8.06 -18.70 -8.87
N LEU A 252 -9.11 -18.46 -8.11
CA LEU A 252 -9.07 -17.47 -7.03
C LEU A 252 -7.92 -17.78 -6.06
N VAL A 253 -7.15 -16.77 -5.70
CA VAL A 253 -6.09 -16.88 -4.70
C VAL A 253 -6.72 -17.24 -3.34
N SER A 254 -6.10 -18.20 -2.63
CA SER A 254 -6.61 -18.65 -1.33
C SER A 254 -6.81 -17.47 -0.36
N ILE A 255 -7.93 -17.47 0.34
CA ILE A 255 -8.27 -16.46 1.36
C ILE A 255 -7.25 -16.45 2.52
N GLU A 256 -6.56 -17.55 2.76
CA GLU A 256 -5.49 -17.65 3.76
C GLU A 256 -4.33 -16.69 3.49
N LYS A 257 -4.16 -16.26 2.23
CA LYS A 257 -3.18 -15.25 1.83
C LYS A 257 -3.44 -13.88 2.49
N ILE A 258 -4.67 -13.58 2.88
CA ILE A 258 -4.99 -12.34 3.62
C ILE A 258 -4.16 -12.25 4.90
N GLY A 259 -3.93 -13.36 5.60
CA GLY A 259 -3.07 -13.37 6.78
C GLY A 259 -1.60 -13.04 6.47
N ALA A 260 -1.06 -13.55 5.36
CA ALA A 260 0.27 -13.17 4.90
C ALA A 260 0.35 -11.69 4.51
N TRP A 261 -0.68 -11.18 3.80
CA TRP A 261 -0.78 -9.77 3.43
C TRP A 261 -0.95 -8.86 4.64
N TYR A 262 -1.63 -9.33 5.70
CA TYR A 262 -1.76 -8.59 6.95
C TYR A 262 -0.39 -8.36 7.62
N LEU A 263 0.43 -9.39 7.76
CA LEU A 263 1.77 -9.25 8.32
C LEU A 263 2.67 -8.39 7.43
N LEU A 264 2.56 -8.55 6.12
CA LEU A 264 3.31 -7.73 5.16
C LEU A 264 2.83 -6.27 5.18
N MET A 265 1.54 -6.02 5.38
CA MET A 265 1.00 -4.67 5.55
C MET A 265 1.57 -4.01 6.83
N LEU A 266 1.63 -4.73 7.96
CA LEU A 266 2.23 -4.21 9.19
C LEU A 266 3.73 -3.96 9.01
N LEU A 267 4.47 -4.87 8.38
CA LEU A 267 5.87 -4.64 7.99
C LEU A 267 6.00 -3.38 7.15
N SER A 268 5.16 -3.24 6.14
CA SER A 268 5.15 -2.10 5.23
C SER A 268 4.88 -0.80 5.97
N PHE A 269 3.92 -0.81 6.87
CA PHE A 269 3.62 0.33 7.73
C PHE A 269 4.83 0.74 8.57
N VAL A 270 5.52 -0.21 9.19
CA VAL A 270 6.73 0.06 9.99
C VAL A 270 7.86 0.61 9.11
N LEU A 271 8.07 0.08 7.90
CA LEU A 271 9.06 0.62 6.96
C LEU A 271 8.77 2.08 6.57
N VAL A 272 7.51 2.44 6.38
CA VAL A 272 7.12 3.83 6.09
C VAL A 272 7.43 4.77 7.26
N THR A 273 7.50 4.26 8.51
CA THR A 273 7.87 5.09 9.68
C THR A 273 9.32 5.60 9.63
N ILE A 274 10.18 5.05 8.76
CA ILE A 274 11.52 5.61 8.49
C ILE A 274 11.42 7.05 7.98
N VAL A 275 10.43 7.31 7.12
CA VAL A 275 10.22 8.61 6.48
C VAL A 275 9.15 9.43 7.19
N HIS A 276 8.06 8.78 7.61
CA HIS A 276 6.92 9.40 8.28
C HIS A 276 6.86 8.94 9.75
N LYS A 277 7.37 9.76 10.66
CA LYS A 277 7.33 9.43 12.08
C LYS A 277 5.88 9.47 12.62
N PRO A 278 5.45 8.49 13.41
CA PRO A 278 4.16 8.54 14.08
C PRO A 278 4.09 9.75 15.03
N VAL A 279 3.01 10.50 14.94
CA VAL A 279 2.73 11.64 15.83
C VAL A 279 1.61 11.25 16.76
N ASP A 280 1.85 11.35 18.06
CA ASP A 280 0.86 11.01 19.07
C ASP A 280 -0.23 12.11 19.16
N ALA A 281 -1.48 11.69 19.09
CA ALA A 281 -2.63 12.55 19.25
C ALA A 281 -3.09 12.53 20.70
N ALA A 282 -2.70 13.54 21.49
CA ALA A 282 -3.26 13.74 22.81
C ALA A 282 -4.61 14.47 22.72
N ARG A 283 -5.62 14.05 23.48
CA ARG A 283 -6.83 14.85 23.69
C ARG A 283 -6.52 15.99 24.67
N ASP A 284 -6.91 17.19 24.32
CA ASP A 284 -6.94 18.28 25.29
C ASP A 284 -8.11 18.14 26.28
N ASP A 285 -8.08 18.91 27.37
CA ASP A 285 -9.13 18.91 28.40
C ASP A 285 -10.52 19.35 27.87
N LYS A 286 -10.58 19.85 26.64
CA LYS A 286 -11.81 20.26 25.94
C LYS A 286 -12.25 19.25 24.88
N GLY A 287 -11.61 18.07 24.80
CA GLY A 287 -11.93 17.02 23.82
C GLY A 287 -11.36 17.26 22.42
N GLY A 288 -10.57 18.31 22.21
CA GLY A 288 -9.83 18.61 20.99
C GLY A 288 -8.58 17.71 20.86
N LEU A 289 -8.20 17.34 19.65
CA LEU A 289 -6.97 16.58 19.36
C LEU A 289 -5.76 17.54 19.39
N GLN A 290 -4.96 17.48 20.45
CA GLN A 290 -3.65 18.14 20.50
C GLN A 290 -2.54 17.23 20.00
N LEU A 291 -1.58 17.80 19.28
CA LEU A 291 -0.38 17.13 18.81
C LEU A 291 0.68 17.20 19.93
N LYS A 292 1.08 16.05 20.45
CA LYS A 292 2.34 15.94 21.18
C LYS A 292 3.39 15.34 20.26
N PRO A 293 4.61 15.91 20.17
CA PRO A 293 5.71 15.24 19.49
C PRO A 293 5.93 13.89 20.17
N ALA A 294 6.13 12.82 19.37
CA ALA A 294 6.49 11.52 19.91
C ALA A 294 7.74 11.68 20.81
N ALA A 295 7.69 11.16 22.02
CA ALA A 295 8.86 11.09 22.86
C ALA A 295 9.93 10.28 22.11
N VAL A 296 11.04 10.92 21.82
CA VAL A 296 12.24 10.29 21.27
C VAL A 296 13.02 9.83 22.48
N ASP A 297 12.80 8.58 22.90
CA ASP A 297 13.67 7.85 23.82
C ASP A 297 14.65 7.00 23.03
#